data_cf21e4fefd11b6bc22c8a7d5b31df3ef
#
_entry.id   cf21e4fefd11b6bc22c8a7d5b31df3ef
#
_cell.length_a   1.000
_cell.length_b   1.000
_cell.length_c   1.000
_cell.angle_alpha   90.00
_cell.angle_beta   90.00
_cell.angle_gamma   90.00
#
_symmetry.space_group_name_H-M   'P 1'
#
loop_
_entity.id
_entity.type
_entity.pdbx_description
1 polymer ?
#
loop_
_entity_poly.entity_id
_entity_poly.type
_entity_poly.pdbx_seq_one_letter_code
_entity_poly.pdbx_strand_id
1 'polypeptide(L)'
;MSDLFNPQAFAQLAQAEAGHWWFRSRNHLILWVMQTKIEVFHNFMEVGCGTGFVLQGIQETFPETDLKGTEFFTEGLAFAQERVPTASFEQLDAREFGENETHDAIGAFDVVEHIPEDELVLQNLANALRTGGSLLLTVPQHQWLWSVVDEAACHVRRYSRAELCQKVEATGLKITYVTSFVSLLVPLMYLARLRAKDESYDPMSEFRIPTWLNWSLEQIMSLEHLLLKLGLSLPIGGSLILVARK
;
A
#
# COMPACT_ATOMS: atom_id res chain seq x y z
N MET A 1 -5.69 17.05 7.88
CA MET A 1 -4.75 16.28 7.06
C MET A 1 -3.77 17.15 6.25
N SER A 2 -4.18 18.33 5.80
CA SER A 2 -3.38 19.22 4.93
C SER A 2 -2.12 19.82 5.55
N ASP A 3 -1.97 19.83 6.86
CA ASP A 3 -0.90 20.60 7.52
C ASP A 3 0.37 19.78 7.87
N LEU A 4 0.37 18.48 7.63
CA LEU A 4 1.45 17.58 8.05
C LEU A 4 2.23 16.96 6.86
N PHE A 5 1.56 16.68 5.73
CA PHE A 5 2.23 16.11 4.57
C PHE A 5 2.80 17.19 3.65
N ASN A 6 4.08 17.10 3.32
CA ASN A 6 4.72 18.03 2.38
C ASN A 6 4.52 17.55 0.93
N PRO A 7 3.72 18.25 0.09
CA PRO A 7 3.48 17.85 -1.30
C PRO A 7 4.75 17.77 -2.16
N GLN A 8 5.83 18.49 -1.78
CA GLN A 8 7.12 18.39 -2.47
C GLN A 8 7.76 16.99 -2.34
N ALA A 9 7.31 16.18 -1.39
CA ALA A 9 7.78 14.81 -1.24
C ALA A 9 7.42 13.93 -2.46
N PHE A 10 6.34 14.21 -3.20
CA PHE A 10 5.98 13.45 -4.39
C PHE A 10 7.07 13.45 -5.46
N ALA A 11 7.73 14.58 -5.69
CA ALA A 11 8.82 14.65 -6.66
C ALA A 11 10.02 13.77 -6.27
N GLN A 12 10.33 13.69 -4.97
CA GLN A 12 11.40 12.86 -4.44
C GLN A 12 11.01 11.37 -4.46
N LEU A 13 9.76 11.06 -4.10
CA LEU A 13 9.21 9.70 -4.19
C LEU A 13 9.25 9.19 -5.63
N ALA A 14 8.76 9.96 -6.59
CA ALA A 14 8.76 9.60 -8.01
C ALA A 14 10.16 9.24 -8.54
N GLN A 15 11.21 9.90 -8.03
CA GLN A 15 12.60 9.59 -8.38
C GLN A 15 13.14 8.34 -7.67
N ALA A 16 12.70 8.09 -6.44
CA ALA A 16 13.22 6.99 -5.62
C ALA A 16 12.57 5.64 -5.92
N GLU A 17 11.26 5.62 -6.20
CA GLU A 17 10.43 4.41 -6.25
C GLU A 17 10.97 3.33 -7.18
N ALA A 18 11.33 3.68 -8.42
CA ALA A 18 11.82 2.71 -9.40
C ALA A 18 13.16 2.07 -9.01
N GLY A 19 13.96 2.75 -8.19
CA GLY A 19 15.29 2.30 -7.76
C GLY A 19 15.33 1.64 -6.38
N HIS A 20 14.34 1.87 -5.53
CA HIS A 20 14.40 1.47 -4.14
C HIS A 20 13.76 0.11 -3.88
N TRP A 21 14.47 -0.75 -3.13
CA TRP A 21 14.10 -2.15 -2.87
C TRP A 21 12.67 -2.31 -2.31
N TRP A 22 12.24 -1.38 -1.41
CA TRP A 22 10.97 -1.50 -0.71
C TRP A 22 9.79 -1.32 -1.67
N PHE A 23 9.81 -0.25 -2.50
CA PHE A 23 8.75 0.00 -3.47
C PHE A 23 8.65 -1.12 -4.50
N ARG A 24 9.78 -1.58 -5.04
CA ARG A 24 9.82 -2.67 -6.02
C ARG A 24 9.32 -3.99 -5.42
N SER A 25 9.80 -4.35 -4.22
CA SER A 25 9.39 -5.60 -3.56
C SER A 25 7.90 -5.55 -3.18
N ARG A 26 7.41 -4.43 -2.65
CA ARG A 26 5.98 -4.25 -2.36
C ARG A 26 5.13 -4.39 -3.62
N ASN A 27 5.52 -3.71 -4.70
CA ASN A 27 4.80 -3.77 -5.97
C ASN A 27 4.77 -5.21 -6.53
N HIS A 28 5.89 -5.92 -6.54
CA HIS A 28 5.94 -7.32 -6.95
C HIS A 28 5.01 -8.21 -6.11
N LEU A 29 4.93 -7.98 -4.79
CA LEU A 29 4.01 -8.72 -3.93
C LEU A 29 2.55 -8.42 -4.28
N ILE A 30 2.19 -7.15 -4.43
CA ILE A 30 0.84 -6.72 -4.79
C ILE A 30 0.42 -7.38 -6.10
N LEU A 31 1.24 -7.29 -7.15
CA LEU A 31 0.95 -7.89 -8.45
C LEU A 31 0.80 -9.41 -8.39
N TRP A 32 1.66 -10.10 -7.62
CA TRP A 32 1.52 -11.54 -7.40
C TRP A 32 0.20 -11.88 -6.69
N VAL A 33 -0.19 -11.12 -5.67
CA VAL A 33 -1.47 -11.31 -4.96
C VAL A 33 -2.63 -11.06 -5.92
N MET A 34 -2.58 -10.03 -6.73
CA MET A 34 -3.61 -9.76 -7.76
C MET A 34 -3.74 -10.92 -8.74
N GLN A 35 -2.63 -11.48 -9.22
CA GLN A 35 -2.64 -12.61 -10.18
C GLN A 35 -3.15 -13.92 -9.59
N THR A 36 -3.05 -14.12 -8.25
CA THR A 36 -3.24 -15.44 -7.66
C THR A 36 -4.34 -15.53 -6.59
N LYS A 37 -4.80 -14.38 -6.06
CA LYS A 37 -5.72 -14.33 -4.91
C LYS A 37 -7.01 -13.59 -5.20
N ILE A 38 -7.12 -12.88 -6.33
CA ILE A 38 -8.37 -12.27 -6.77
C ILE A 38 -8.87 -12.91 -8.05
N GLU A 39 -10.17 -12.78 -8.30
CA GLU A 39 -10.78 -13.24 -9.54
C GLU A 39 -10.47 -12.28 -10.70
N VAL A 40 -10.85 -12.66 -11.91
CA VAL A 40 -10.72 -11.80 -13.09
C VAL A 40 -11.48 -10.50 -12.87
N PHE A 41 -10.83 -9.39 -13.15
CA PHE A 41 -11.39 -8.04 -13.04
C PHE A 41 -11.13 -7.28 -14.36
N HIS A 42 -12.06 -6.42 -14.73
CA HIS A 42 -11.97 -5.61 -15.96
C HIS A 42 -11.72 -4.14 -15.64
N ASN A 43 -12.07 -3.69 -14.44
CA ASN A 43 -11.72 -2.39 -13.95
C ASN A 43 -11.10 -2.47 -12.55
N PHE A 44 -10.15 -1.59 -12.30
CA PHE A 44 -9.44 -1.48 -11.03
C PHE A 44 -9.31 -0.02 -10.63
N MET A 45 -9.58 0.28 -9.38
CA MET A 45 -9.33 1.61 -8.80
C MET A 45 -8.28 1.52 -7.70
N GLU A 46 -7.28 2.39 -7.76
CA GLU A 46 -6.35 2.63 -6.65
C GLU A 46 -6.73 3.89 -5.90
N VAL A 47 -7.01 3.76 -4.61
CA VAL A 47 -7.25 4.90 -3.71
C VAL A 47 -5.93 5.26 -3.04
N GLY A 48 -5.57 6.55 -3.09
CA GLY A 48 -4.26 7.01 -2.65
C GLY A 48 -3.14 6.56 -3.59
N CYS A 49 -3.33 6.74 -4.90
CA CYS A 49 -2.38 6.24 -5.91
C CYS A 49 -1.02 6.97 -5.91
N GLY A 50 -0.89 8.07 -5.19
CA GLY A 50 0.34 8.85 -5.09
C GLY A 50 0.88 9.23 -6.48
N THR A 51 2.09 8.78 -6.78
CA THR A 51 2.77 9.00 -8.07
C THR A 51 2.39 7.98 -9.15
N GLY A 52 1.45 7.07 -8.91
CA GLY A 52 1.02 6.04 -9.85
C GLY A 52 1.99 4.86 -10.01
N PHE A 53 2.93 4.65 -9.10
CA PHE A 53 3.95 3.59 -9.22
C PHE A 53 3.34 2.18 -9.19
N VAL A 54 2.33 1.95 -8.35
CA VAL A 54 1.63 0.65 -8.30
C VAL A 54 0.75 0.50 -9.53
N LEU A 55 -0.02 1.53 -9.92
CA LEU A 55 -0.83 1.53 -11.14
C LEU A 55 -0.02 1.21 -12.40
N GLN A 56 1.20 1.71 -12.51
CA GLN A 56 2.09 1.37 -13.62
C GLN A 56 2.34 -0.14 -13.68
N GLY A 57 2.70 -0.75 -12.56
CA GLY A 57 2.91 -2.20 -12.51
C GLY A 57 1.63 -2.99 -12.81
N ILE A 58 0.47 -2.49 -12.39
CA ILE A 58 -0.82 -3.10 -12.71
C ILE A 58 -1.09 -3.00 -14.22
N GLN A 59 -0.88 -1.85 -14.85
CA GLN A 59 -1.04 -1.69 -16.28
C GLN A 59 -0.16 -2.63 -17.11
N GLU A 60 1.12 -2.76 -16.71
CA GLU A 60 2.07 -3.66 -17.37
C GLU A 60 1.66 -5.15 -17.22
N THR A 61 1.04 -5.50 -16.08
CA THR A 61 0.64 -6.88 -15.78
C THR A 61 -0.74 -7.25 -16.33
N PHE A 62 -1.66 -6.27 -16.38
CA PHE A 62 -3.05 -6.42 -16.79
C PHE A 62 -3.41 -5.35 -17.83
N PRO A 63 -2.87 -5.41 -19.05
CA PRO A 63 -2.95 -4.32 -20.05
C PRO A 63 -4.37 -4.00 -20.55
N GLU A 64 -5.31 -4.94 -20.40
CA GLU A 64 -6.70 -4.79 -20.84
C GLU A 64 -7.63 -4.23 -19.73
N THR A 65 -7.07 -3.89 -18.57
CA THR A 65 -7.87 -3.42 -17.42
C THR A 65 -8.04 -1.90 -17.48
N ASP A 66 -9.27 -1.44 -17.31
CA ASP A 66 -9.57 -0.02 -17.11
C ASP A 66 -9.06 0.40 -15.72
N LEU A 67 -8.13 1.35 -15.72
CA LEU A 67 -7.49 1.83 -14.48
C LEU A 67 -7.99 3.21 -14.09
N LYS A 68 -8.33 3.37 -12.81
CA LYS A 68 -8.62 4.65 -12.17
C LYS A 68 -7.68 4.83 -10.97
N GLY A 69 -7.02 5.98 -10.90
CA GLY A 69 -6.25 6.41 -9.73
C GLY A 69 -6.96 7.55 -9.03
N THR A 70 -7.06 7.50 -7.70
CA THR A 70 -7.54 8.63 -6.91
C THR A 70 -6.50 9.02 -5.88
N GLU A 71 -6.36 10.32 -5.63
CA GLU A 71 -5.38 10.87 -4.68
C GLU A 71 -5.94 12.15 -4.05
N PHE A 72 -5.67 12.34 -2.77
CA PHE A 72 -6.07 13.54 -2.05
C PHE A 72 -5.26 14.77 -2.48
N PHE A 73 -3.96 14.58 -2.74
CA PHE A 73 -3.04 15.65 -3.14
C PHE A 73 -2.88 15.71 -4.66
N THR A 74 -3.24 16.83 -5.26
CA THR A 74 -3.15 17.04 -6.72
C THR A 74 -1.74 16.93 -7.27
N GLU A 75 -0.74 17.21 -6.44
CA GLU A 75 0.68 17.11 -6.80
C GLU A 75 1.09 15.66 -7.16
N GLY A 76 0.54 14.67 -6.47
CA GLY A 76 0.74 13.25 -6.80
C GLY A 76 0.14 12.89 -8.15
N LEU A 77 -1.06 13.37 -8.44
CA LEU A 77 -1.79 13.07 -9.68
C LEU A 77 -1.03 13.51 -10.95
N ALA A 78 -0.28 14.60 -10.89
CA ALA A 78 0.51 15.06 -12.03
C ALA A 78 1.57 14.01 -12.43
N PHE A 79 2.27 13.41 -11.46
CA PHE A 79 3.23 12.34 -11.70
C PHE A 79 2.53 11.04 -12.14
N ALA A 80 1.39 10.72 -11.53
CA ALA A 80 0.63 9.52 -11.87
C ALA A 80 0.13 9.57 -13.32
N GLN A 81 -0.36 10.72 -13.78
CA GLN A 81 -0.83 10.91 -15.15
C GLN A 81 0.29 10.84 -16.18
N GLU A 82 1.48 11.35 -15.86
CA GLU A 82 2.66 11.19 -16.72
C GLU A 82 3.10 9.72 -16.81
N ARG A 83 3.04 9.00 -15.69
CA ARG A 83 3.49 7.60 -15.57
C ARG A 83 2.52 6.62 -16.24
N VAL A 84 1.21 6.83 -16.10
CA VAL A 84 0.15 5.95 -16.61
C VAL A 84 -0.88 6.75 -17.42
N PRO A 85 -0.53 7.25 -18.61
CA PRO A 85 -1.36 8.19 -19.38
C PRO A 85 -2.68 7.57 -19.87
N THR A 86 -2.82 6.26 -19.83
CA THR A 86 -4.05 5.53 -20.23
C THR A 86 -5.05 5.38 -19.09
N ALA A 87 -4.64 5.60 -17.84
CA ALA A 87 -5.53 5.57 -16.70
C ALA A 87 -6.29 6.88 -16.53
N SER A 88 -7.46 6.83 -15.91
CA SER A 88 -8.19 8.02 -15.45
C SER A 88 -7.74 8.40 -14.03
N PHE A 89 -7.68 9.71 -13.76
CA PHE A 89 -7.27 10.21 -12.45
C PHE A 89 -8.24 11.24 -11.92
N GLU A 90 -8.48 11.19 -10.60
CA GLU A 90 -9.40 12.08 -9.90
C GLU A 90 -8.84 12.48 -8.54
N GLN A 91 -8.99 13.77 -8.18
CA GLN A 91 -8.74 14.17 -6.80
C GLN A 91 -9.93 13.74 -5.93
N LEU A 92 -9.64 12.94 -4.90
CA LEU A 92 -10.68 12.38 -4.05
C LEU A 92 -10.21 12.26 -2.60
N ASP A 93 -11.06 12.70 -1.67
CA ASP A 93 -10.95 12.31 -0.27
C ASP A 93 -11.65 10.94 -0.08
N ALA A 94 -10.91 9.94 0.37
CA ALA A 94 -11.45 8.59 0.58
C ALA A 94 -12.60 8.55 1.61
N ARG A 95 -12.73 9.57 2.46
CA ARG A 95 -13.85 9.72 3.41
C ARG A 95 -15.14 10.15 2.73
N GLU A 96 -15.05 10.84 1.59
CA GLU A 96 -16.19 11.39 0.83
C GLU A 96 -16.53 10.55 -0.41
N PHE A 97 -15.97 9.37 -0.51
CA PHE A 97 -16.16 8.47 -1.63
C PHE A 97 -17.59 7.91 -1.64
N GLY A 98 -18.37 8.31 -2.63
CA GLY A 98 -19.82 8.02 -2.72
C GLY A 98 -20.22 7.08 -3.85
N GLU A 99 -19.26 6.39 -4.51
CA GLU A 99 -19.58 5.42 -5.55
C GLU A 99 -20.18 4.13 -4.96
N ASN A 100 -21.08 3.50 -5.70
CA ASN A 100 -21.71 2.23 -5.30
C ASN A 100 -21.64 1.23 -6.44
N GLU A 101 -21.10 0.04 -6.16
CA GLU A 101 -21.06 -1.12 -7.06
C GLU A 101 -20.52 -0.84 -8.47
N THR A 102 -19.46 -0.04 -8.54
CA THR A 102 -18.85 0.40 -9.81
C THR A 102 -17.56 -0.36 -10.16
N HIS A 103 -16.86 -0.93 -9.17
CA HIS A 103 -15.54 -1.52 -9.36
C HIS A 103 -15.50 -3.02 -9.15
N ASP A 104 -14.78 -3.73 -10.03
CA ASP A 104 -14.48 -5.16 -9.89
C ASP A 104 -13.38 -5.39 -8.84
N ALA A 105 -12.40 -4.49 -8.78
CA ALA A 105 -11.35 -4.52 -7.77
C ALA A 105 -10.93 -3.12 -7.34
N ILE A 106 -10.63 -2.97 -6.04
CA ILE A 106 -10.14 -1.72 -5.44
C ILE A 106 -8.90 -2.03 -4.61
N GLY A 107 -7.85 -1.21 -4.76
CA GLY A 107 -6.65 -1.24 -3.94
C GLY A 107 -6.49 0.04 -3.12
N ALA A 108 -6.05 -0.10 -1.86
CA ALA A 108 -5.55 1.01 -1.05
C ALA A 108 -4.25 0.54 -0.37
N PHE A 109 -3.13 1.09 -0.84
CA PHE A 109 -1.80 0.59 -0.49
C PHE A 109 -1.06 1.62 0.35
N ASP A 110 -1.01 1.36 1.67
CA ASP A 110 -0.47 2.26 2.69
C ASP A 110 -1.21 3.63 2.68
N VAL A 111 -2.54 3.57 2.88
CA VAL A 111 -3.45 4.72 2.86
C VAL A 111 -4.24 4.85 4.16
N VAL A 112 -4.89 3.78 4.60
CA VAL A 112 -5.87 3.85 5.69
C VAL A 112 -5.24 4.18 7.05
N GLU A 113 -3.95 3.93 7.22
CA GLU A 113 -3.18 4.31 8.40
C GLU A 113 -3.00 5.83 8.58
N HIS A 114 -3.19 6.59 7.50
CA HIS A 114 -3.12 8.06 7.54
C HIS A 114 -4.44 8.72 7.92
N ILE A 115 -5.55 7.97 7.89
CA ILE A 115 -6.90 8.51 8.04
C ILE A 115 -7.47 8.10 9.40
N PRO A 116 -7.79 9.08 10.29
CA PRO A 116 -8.41 8.77 11.58
C PRO A 116 -9.72 7.99 11.45
N GLU A 117 -10.53 8.29 10.42
CA GLU A 117 -11.83 7.68 10.12
C GLU A 117 -11.68 6.44 9.21
N ASP A 118 -10.72 5.56 9.47
CA ASP A 118 -10.41 4.38 8.65
C ASP A 118 -11.61 3.45 8.44
N GLU A 119 -12.48 3.29 9.44
CA GLU A 119 -13.69 2.46 9.31
C GLU A 119 -14.68 3.04 8.30
N LEU A 120 -14.82 4.36 8.24
CA LEU A 120 -15.63 5.03 7.23
C LEU A 120 -15.05 4.81 5.82
N VAL A 121 -13.73 4.95 5.68
CA VAL A 121 -13.04 4.68 4.42
C VAL A 121 -13.25 3.23 3.98
N LEU A 122 -13.02 2.27 4.86
CA LEU A 122 -13.23 0.85 4.55
C LEU A 122 -14.68 0.55 4.14
N GLN A 123 -15.66 1.18 4.79
CA GLN A 123 -17.07 1.06 4.41
C GLN A 123 -17.35 1.64 3.01
N ASN A 124 -16.78 2.80 2.70
CA ASN A 124 -16.91 3.43 1.38
C ASN A 124 -16.32 2.54 0.28
N LEU A 125 -15.12 1.98 0.51
CA LEU A 125 -14.48 1.05 -0.43
C LEU A 125 -15.33 -0.21 -0.64
N ALA A 126 -15.89 -0.77 0.44
CA ALA A 126 -16.77 -1.94 0.36
C ALA A 126 -18.07 -1.64 -0.42
N ASN A 127 -18.64 -0.45 -0.24
CA ASN A 127 -19.83 -0.03 -0.98
C ASN A 127 -19.56 0.10 -2.48
N ALA A 128 -18.39 0.64 -2.84
CA ALA A 128 -17.98 0.86 -4.23
C ALA A 128 -17.67 -0.43 -5.01
N LEU A 129 -17.35 -1.51 -4.32
CA LEU A 129 -17.16 -2.81 -4.95
C LEU A 129 -18.48 -3.38 -5.46
N ARG A 130 -18.46 -3.97 -6.65
CA ARG A 130 -19.54 -4.83 -7.17
C ARG A 130 -19.64 -6.09 -6.35
N THR A 131 -20.81 -6.74 -6.38
CA THR A 131 -20.97 -8.09 -5.84
C THR A 131 -19.97 -9.04 -6.50
N GLY A 132 -19.18 -9.73 -5.69
CA GLY A 132 -18.06 -10.57 -6.14
C GLY A 132 -16.74 -9.82 -6.33
N GLY A 133 -16.72 -8.50 -6.20
CA GLY A 133 -15.51 -7.67 -6.32
C GLY A 133 -14.54 -7.86 -5.16
N SER A 134 -13.29 -7.45 -5.36
CA SER A 134 -12.18 -7.66 -4.42
C SER A 134 -11.59 -6.36 -3.89
N LEU A 135 -11.39 -6.28 -2.58
CA LEU A 135 -10.62 -5.24 -1.89
C LEU A 135 -9.21 -5.75 -1.59
N LEU A 136 -8.20 -4.96 -1.95
CA LEU A 136 -6.80 -5.21 -1.61
C LEU A 136 -6.28 -4.08 -0.73
N LEU A 137 -5.66 -4.44 0.40
CA LEU A 137 -5.07 -3.47 1.32
C LEU A 137 -3.63 -3.82 1.63
N THR A 138 -2.75 -2.82 1.71
CA THR A 138 -1.52 -2.91 2.49
C THR A 138 -1.53 -1.86 3.59
N VAL A 139 -1.02 -2.24 4.77
CA VAL A 139 -0.90 -1.35 5.93
C VAL A 139 0.33 -1.69 6.75
N PRO A 140 0.93 -0.74 7.47
CA PRO A 140 1.99 -1.01 8.43
C PRO A 140 1.48 -1.86 9.59
N GLN A 141 2.26 -2.88 9.96
CA GLN A 141 1.91 -3.84 11.01
C GLN A 141 2.61 -3.53 12.32
N HIS A 142 1.95 -3.86 13.42
CA HIS A 142 2.43 -3.84 14.80
C HIS A 142 2.76 -2.46 15.38
N GLN A 143 1.97 -2.04 16.35
CA GLN A 143 2.18 -0.78 17.09
C GLN A 143 3.56 -0.71 17.79
N TRP A 144 4.14 -1.83 18.21
CA TRP A 144 5.49 -1.87 18.80
C TRP A 144 6.62 -1.56 17.80
N LEU A 145 6.34 -1.53 16.50
CA LEU A 145 7.25 -1.02 15.46
C LEU A 145 7.08 0.48 15.18
N TRP A 146 6.25 1.19 15.93
CA TRP A 146 6.11 2.64 15.79
C TRP A 146 7.45 3.36 16.01
N SER A 147 7.71 4.38 15.19
CA SER A 147 8.95 5.15 15.26
C SER A 147 8.78 6.53 14.62
N VAL A 148 9.82 7.34 14.67
CA VAL A 148 9.89 8.64 13.98
C VAL A 148 9.60 8.54 12.46
N VAL A 149 9.78 7.37 11.85
CA VAL A 149 9.43 7.12 10.44
C VAL A 149 7.92 7.22 10.24
N ASP A 150 7.13 6.65 11.18
CA ASP A 150 5.67 6.72 11.12
C ASP A 150 5.17 8.15 11.32
N GLU A 151 5.79 8.89 12.25
CA GLU A 151 5.47 10.30 12.50
C GLU A 151 5.78 11.16 11.28
N ALA A 152 6.95 10.95 10.67
CA ALA A 152 7.37 11.66 9.47
C ALA A 152 6.49 11.31 8.24
N ALA A 153 5.97 10.08 8.19
CA ALA A 153 4.99 9.64 7.19
C ALA A 153 3.55 10.10 7.52
N CYS A 154 3.33 10.79 8.64
CA CYS A 154 2.00 11.22 9.11
C CYS A 154 1.03 10.05 9.35
N HIS A 155 1.54 8.89 9.78
CA HIS A 155 0.70 7.80 10.22
C HIS A 155 -0.02 8.18 11.51
N VAL A 156 -1.25 7.70 11.67
CA VAL A 156 -2.01 7.84 12.93
C VAL A 156 -2.09 6.50 13.67
N ARG A 157 -1.74 5.40 13.00
CA ARG A 157 -1.73 4.04 13.58
C ARG A 157 -0.90 3.05 12.78
N ARG A 158 -0.61 1.92 13.42
CA ARG A 158 -0.21 0.65 12.82
C ARG A 158 -1.20 -0.42 13.23
N TYR A 159 -1.47 -1.37 12.37
CA TYR A 159 -2.50 -2.39 12.60
C TYR A 159 -1.93 -3.67 13.19
N SER A 160 -2.67 -4.30 14.07
CA SER A 160 -2.56 -5.74 14.26
C SER A 160 -3.35 -6.47 13.17
N ARG A 161 -2.97 -7.73 12.88
CA ARG A 161 -3.72 -8.57 11.93
C ARG A 161 -5.19 -8.72 12.36
N ALA A 162 -5.44 -8.95 13.65
CA ALA A 162 -6.79 -9.14 14.17
C ALA A 162 -7.64 -7.87 14.01
N GLU A 163 -7.09 -6.70 14.32
CA GLU A 163 -7.77 -5.42 14.19
C GLU A 163 -8.16 -5.13 12.73
N LEU A 164 -7.19 -5.24 11.79
CA LEU A 164 -7.49 -5.02 10.37
C LEU A 164 -8.57 -5.97 9.87
N CYS A 165 -8.46 -7.26 10.21
CA CYS A 165 -9.47 -8.26 9.83
C CYS A 165 -10.83 -7.90 10.38
N GLN A 166 -10.95 -7.55 11.65
CA GLN A 166 -12.21 -7.19 12.28
C GLN A 166 -12.86 -5.97 11.61
N LYS A 167 -12.08 -4.92 11.31
CA LYS A 167 -12.58 -3.72 10.64
C LYS A 167 -13.07 -4.01 9.22
N VAL A 168 -12.33 -4.82 8.46
CA VAL A 168 -12.74 -5.21 7.10
C VAL A 168 -13.99 -6.10 7.14
N GLU A 169 -14.07 -7.08 8.02
CA GLU A 169 -15.25 -7.95 8.15
C GLU A 169 -16.49 -7.18 8.62
N ALA A 170 -16.32 -6.13 9.43
CA ALA A 170 -17.42 -5.24 9.85
C ALA A 170 -18.11 -4.53 8.68
N THR A 171 -17.44 -4.35 7.54
CA THR A 171 -18.03 -3.79 6.30
C THR A 171 -18.89 -4.81 5.52
N GLY A 172 -18.96 -6.06 5.97
CA GLY A 172 -19.66 -7.16 5.27
C GLY A 172 -18.79 -7.91 4.25
N LEU A 173 -17.54 -7.53 4.07
CA LEU A 173 -16.60 -8.23 3.19
C LEU A 173 -16.09 -9.52 3.86
N LYS A 174 -15.81 -10.53 3.03
CA LYS A 174 -15.20 -11.79 3.48
C LYS A 174 -13.72 -11.82 3.15
N ILE A 175 -12.86 -11.99 4.15
CA ILE A 175 -11.43 -12.11 3.96
C ILE A 175 -11.11 -13.44 3.26
N THR A 176 -10.38 -13.36 2.15
CA THR A 176 -9.95 -14.53 1.36
C THR A 176 -8.46 -14.80 1.49
N TYR A 177 -7.67 -13.77 1.79
CA TYR A 177 -6.23 -13.89 1.98
C TYR A 177 -5.71 -12.81 2.93
N VAL A 178 -4.80 -13.16 3.83
CA VAL A 178 -4.05 -12.19 4.64
C VAL A 178 -2.72 -12.79 5.06
N THR A 179 -1.64 -12.01 4.90
CA THR A 179 -0.31 -12.39 5.36
C THR A 179 0.48 -11.15 5.76
N SER A 180 1.49 -11.37 6.60
CA SER A 180 2.52 -10.35 6.85
C SER A 180 3.57 -10.39 5.75
N PHE A 181 4.20 -9.26 5.50
CA PHE A 181 5.39 -9.16 4.64
C PHE A 181 6.41 -8.18 5.25
N VAL A 182 7.62 -8.11 4.67
CA VAL A 182 8.82 -7.54 5.30
C VAL A 182 9.14 -8.25 6.62
N SER A 183 8.87 -9.55 6.66
CA SER A 183 8.96 -10.39 7.87
C SER A 183 10.40 -10.75 8.20
N LEU A 184 11.18 -11.11 7.19
CA LEU A 184 12.60 -11.48 7.36
C LEU A 184 13.45 -10.27 7.79
N LEU A 185 12.99 -9.06 7.53
CA LEU A 185 13.66 -7.82 7.90
C LEU A 185 13.21 -7.25 9.25
N VAL A 186 12.21 -7.82 9.92
CA VAL A 186 11.71 -7.34 11.23
C VAL A 186 12.82 -7.20 12.28
N PRO A 187 13.75 -8.15 12.45
CA PRO A 187 14.85 -7.98 13.40
C PRO A 187 15.72 -6.75 13.10
N LEU A 188 16.02 -6.52 11.81
CA LEU A 188 16.81 -5.37 11.38
C LEU A 188 16.03 -4.07 11.58
N MET A 189 14.75 -4.04 11.23
CA MET A 189 13.86 -2.90 11.45
C MET A 189 13.78 -2.54 12.94
N TYR A 190 13.61 -3.54 13.80
CA TYR A 190 13.54 -3.32 15.25
C TYR A 190 14.84 -2.71 15.79
N LEU A 191 15.99 -3.24 15.39
CA LEU A 191 17.30 -2.69 15.80
C LEU A 191 17.54 -1.28 15.27
N ALA A 192 17.12 -1.00 14.03
CA ALA A 192 17.23 0.34 13.44
C ALA A 192 16.37 1.35 14.23
N ARG A 193 15.15 0.96 14.61
CA ARG A 193 14.21 1.81 15.35
C ARG A 193 14.63 2.08 16.81
N LEU A 194 15.34 1.15 17.45
CA LEU A 194 15.92 1.40 18.77
C LEU A 194 16.98 2.52 18.73
N ARG A 195 17.62 2.73 17.58
CA ARG A 195 18.66 3.75 17.38
C ARG A 195 18.09 5.08 16.88
N ALA A 196 16.96 5.06 16.18
CA ALA A 196 16.29 6.24 15.64
C ALA A 196 15.45 6.94 16.73
N LYS A 197 16.11 7.62 17.67
CA LYS A 197 15.46 8.45 18.70
C LYS A 197 15.73 9.93 18.52
N ASP A 198 16.25 10.35 17.37
CA ASP A 198 16.76 11.69 17.15
C ASP A 198 15.71 12.59 16.49
N GLU A 199 15.48 13.77 17.08
CA GLU A 199 14.58 14.81 16.54
C GLU A 199 15.03 15.37 15.18
N SER A 200 16.24 15.03 14.73
CA SER A 200 16.83 15.45 13.43
C SER A 200 16.61 14.46 12.29
N TYR A 201 15.65 13.53 12.42
CA TYR A 201 15.42 12.50 11.42
C TYR A 201 14.96 13.09 10.07
N ASP A 202 15.73 12.82 9.00
CA ASP A 202 15.36 13.13 7.61
C ASP A 202 14.65 11.91 6.99
N PRO A 203 13.32 11.97 6.74
CA PRO A 203 12.57 10.87 6.13
C PRO A 203 13.14 10.42 4.78
N MET A 204 13.74 11.35 4.04
CA MET A 204 14.33 11.06 2.74
C MET A 204 15.66 10.31 2.83
N SER A 205 16.28 10.26 4.02
CA SER A 205 17.52 9.50 4.23
C SER A 205 17.30 7.99 4.03
N GLU A 206 16.11 7.47 4.29
CA GLU A 206 15.78 6.05 4.07
C GLU A 206 15.83 5.67 2.60
N PHE A 207 15.57 6.60 1.69
CA PHE A 207 15.65 6.35 0.25
C PHE A 207 17.07 6.48 -0.32
N ARG A 208 18.04 7.02 0.48
CA ARG A 208 19.43 7.23 0.09
C ARG A 208 20.34 6.15 0.65
N ILE A 209 20.08 4.90 0.31
CA ILE A 209 20.89 3.78 0.77
C ILE A 209 21.92 3.36 -0.30
N PRO A 210 23.10 2.83 0.11
CA PRO A 210 24.09 2.33 -0.83
C PRO A 210 23.53 1.21 -1.73
N THR A 211 23.95 1.19 -2.99
CA THR A 211 23.45 0.22 -3.99
C THR A 211 23.58 -1.22 -3.54
N TRP A 212 24.70 -1.60 -2.89
CA TRP A 212 24.90 -2.97 -2.38
C TRP A 212 23.89 -3.34 -1.29
N LEU A 213 23.54 -2.37 -0.40
CA LEU A 213 22.54 -2.61 0.66
C LEU A 213 21.14 -2.71 0.04
N ASN A 214 20.80 -1.82 -0.88
CA ASN A 214 19.54 -1.86 -1.61
C ASN A 214 19.34 -3.22 -2.31
N TRP A 215 20.37 -3.70 -3.02
CA TRP A 215 20.34 -5.01 -3.66
C TRP A 215 20.19 -6.16 -2.63
N SER A 216 20.93 -6.10 -1.51
CA SER A 216 20.86 -7.14 -0.48
C SER A 216 19.48 -7.25 0.16
N LEU A 217 18.86 -6.11 0.47
CA LEU A 217 17.51 -6.07 1.02
C LEU A 217 16.47 -6.62 0.03
N GLU A 218 16.63 -6.30 -1.25
CA GLU A 218 15.78 -6.85 -2.30
C GLU A 218 15.92 -8.37 -2.46
N GLN A 219 17.13 -8.94 -2.31
CA GLN A 219 17.32 -10.40 -2.32
C GLN A 219 16.62 -11.07 -1.13
N ILE A 220 16.66 -10.44 0.06
CA ILE A 220 15.94 -10.96 1.24
C ILE A 220 14.42 -10.94 0.98
N MET A 221 13.90 -9.87 0.39
CA MET A 221 12.47 -9.79 0.03
C MET A 221 12.11 -10.80 -1.07
N SER A 222 13.00 -11.05 -2.03
CA SER A 222 12.79 -12.06 -3.06
C SER A 222 12.68 -13.47 -2.47
N LEU A 223 13.51 -13.78 -1.45
CA LEU A 223 13.40 -15.02 -0.68
C LEU A 223 12.06 -15.09 0.07
N GLU A 224 11.65 -14.00 0.73
CA GLU A 224 10.36 -13.94 1.41
C GLU A 224 9.20 -14.18 0.44
N HIS A 225 9.21 -13.55 -0.74
CA HIS A 225 8.21 -13.79 -1.76
C HIS A 225 8.17 -15.24 -2.23
N LEU A 226 9.33 -15.90 -2.34
CA LEU A 226 9.38 -17.34 -2.66
C LEU A 226 8.68 -18.16 -1.57
N LEU A 227 8.92 -17.87 -0.30
CA LEU A 227 8.24 -18.55 0.83
C LEU A 227 6.72 -18.35 0.77
N LEU A 228 6.25 -17.12 0.50
CA LEU A 228 4.82 -16.83 0.33
C LEU A 228 4.22 -17.59 -0.87
N LYS A 229 4.94 -17.66 -2.00
CA LYS A 229 4.53 -18.44 -3.19
C LYS A 229 4.45 -19.94 -2.91
N LEU A 230 5.24 -20.45 -1.99
CA LEU A 230 5.18 -21.83 -1.51
C LEU A 230 4.05 -22.08 -0.50
N GLY A 231 3.23 -21.07 -0.20
CA GLY A 231 2.07 -21.18 0.68
C GLY A 231 2.36 -20.93 2.16
N LEU A 232 3.55 -20.46 2.51
CA LEU A 232 3.88 -20.11 3.88
C LEU A 232 3.25 -18.75 4.22
N SER A 233 2.35 -18.73 5.20
CA SER A 233 1.80 -17.46 5.74
C SER A 233 2.68 -17.02 6.90
N LEU A 234 3.16 -15.78 6.83
CA LEU A 234 4.03 -15.22 7.87
C LEU A 234 3.17 -14.45 8.89
N PRO A 235 3.34 -14.71 10.21
CA PRO A 235 2.49 -14.12 11.25
C PRO A 235 2.95 -12.72 11.70
N ILE A 236 4.21 -12.40 11.48
CA ILE A 236 4.85 -11.16 11.94
C ILE A 236 5.59 -10.54 10.76
N GLY A 237 5.39 -9.24 10.54
CA GLY A 237 6.06 -8.49 9.48
C GLY A 237 6.10 -7.00 9.77
N GLY A 238 6.75 -6.24 8.92
CA GLY A 238 6.72 -4.78 8.94
C GLY A 238 5.37 -4.25 8.46
N SER A 239 4.71 -5.01 7.58
CA SER A 239 3.44 -4.66 6.96
C SER A 239 2.53 -5.88 6.78
N LEU A 240 1.24 -5.63 6.56
CA LEU A 240 0.22 -6.61 6.20
C LEU A 240 -0.23 -6.39 4.76
N ILE A 241 -0.54 -7.48 4.06
CA ILE A 241 -1.37 -7.44 2.85
C ILE A 241 -2.62 -8.29 3.09
N LEU A 242 -3.77 -7.74 2.71
CA LEU A 242 -5.07 -8.38 2.90
C LEU A 242 -5.88 -8.32 1.59
N VAL A 243 -6.59 -9.40 1.29
CA VAL A 243 -7.61 -9.47 0.24
C VAL A 243 -8.93 -9.86 0.87
N ALA A 244 -9.97 -9.11 0.55
CA ALA A 244 -11.34 -9.43 0.94
C ALA A 244 -12.27 -9.34 -0.28
N ARG A 245 -13.40 -10.05 -0.22
CA ARG A 245 -14.38 -10.14 -1.30
C ARG A 245 -15.78 -9.73 -0.81
N LYS A 246 -16.50 -9.00 -1.66
CA LYS A 246 -17.91 -8.63 -1.45
C LYS A 246 -18.88 -9.75 -1.81
#